data_109d2677d67b3b6803f12a36d4e6d9f7
#
_entry.id   109d2677d67b3b6803f12a36d4e6d9f7
#
_cell.length_a   1.000
_cell.length_b   1.000
_cell.length_c   1.000
_cell.angle_alpha   90.00
_cell.angle_beta   90.00
_cell.angle_gamma   90.00
#
_symmetry.space_group_name_H-M   'P 1'
#
loop_
_entity.id
_entity.type
_entity.pdbx_description
1 polymer ?
#
loop_
_entity_poly.entity_id
_entity_poly.type
_entity_poly.pdbx_seq_one_letter_code
_entity_poly.pdbx_strand_id
1 'polypeptide(L)'
;MNQKLADAINTQLNYEIESAHVYLAMQAYISTLGLEGFENWFGIQYEEELAHARKFIKFMNDRAARVEIRGFETPRNEFKSLLEVCEVSLAHEKGVTERINNIMSIAHEVKDYAAISFFQWYVEEQVEEEDNFGKMIDKIKLVKDAGLYLLDKDAAARVFVPIPAK
;
A
#
# COMPACT_ATOMS: atom_id res chain seq x y z
N MET A 1 -8.71 -1.01 24.25
CA MET A 1 -8.77 -1.90 23.07
C MET A 1 -8.45 -3.33 23.51
N ASN A 2 -9.06 -4.35 22.88
CA ASN A 2 -8.67 -5.75 23.14
C ASN A 2 -7.23 -5.99 22.71
N GLN A 3 -6.44 -6.77 23.48
CA GLN A 3 -4.99 -6.94 23.22
C GLN A 3 -4.72 -7.64 21.89
N LYS A 4 -5.45 -8.74 21.57
CA LYS A 4 -5.31 -9.45 20.28
C LYS A 4 -5.53 -8.51 19.08
N LEU A 5 -6.53 -7.61 19.18
CA LEU A 5 -6.81 -6.63 18.15
C LEU A 5 -5.70 -5.56 18.08
N ALA A 6 -5.24 -5.07 19.22
CA ALA A 6 -4.14 -4.08 19.25
C ALA A 6 -2.86 -4.64 18.65
N ASP A 7 -2.51 -5.89 18.94
CA ASP A 7 -1.32 -6.56 18.39
C ASP A 7 -1.43 -6.75 16.86
N ALA A 8 -2.62 -7.12 16.37
CA ALA A 8 -2.87 -7.26 14.94
C ALA A 8 -2.76 -5.90 14.21
N ILE A 9 -3.35 -4.83 14.77
CA ILE A 9 -3.26 -3.48 14.22
C ILE A 9 -1.83 -2.98 14.24
N ASN A 10 -1.10 -3.17 15.35
CA ASN A 10 0.30 -2.75 15.42
C ASN A 10 1.20 -3.53 14.46
N THR A 11 0.89 -4.77 14.17
CA THR A 11 1.60 -5.56 13.16
C THR A 11 1.34 -5.01 11.76
N GLN A 12 0.08 -4.65 11.44
CA GLN A 12 -0.26 -4.04 10.16
C GLN A 12 0.36 -2.65 9.99
N LEU A 13 0.29 -1.81 11.01
CA LEU A 13 0.98 -0.51 11.03
C LEU A 13 2.46 -0.61 10.60
N ASN A 14 3.19 -1.59 11.16
CA ASN A 14 4.59 -1.79 10.79
C ASN A 14 4.74 -2.33 9.37
N TYR A 15 3.76 -3.12 8.89
CA TYR A 15 3.74 -3.60 7.52
C TYR A 15 3.51 -2.47 6.52
N GLU A 16 2.66 -1.46 6.82
CA GLU A 16 2.51 -0.26 5.97
C GLU A 16 3.83 0.54 5.86
N ILE A 17 4.57 0.67 6.97
CA ILE A 17 5.90 1.32 6.94
C ILE A 17 6.88 0.50 6.08
N GLU A 18 6.84 -0.83 6.18
CA GLU A 18 7.63 -1.73 5.33
C GLU A 18 7.20 -1.60 3.86
N SER A 19 5.90 -1.58 3.56
CA SER A 19 5.33 -1.37 2.23
C SER A 19 5.83 -0.07 1.59
N ALA A 20 5.84 1.02 2.35
CA ALA A 20 6.40 2.28 1.87
C ALA A 20 7.85 2.09 1.39
N HIS A 21 8.70 1.37 2.13
CA HIS A 21 10.08 1.14 1.72
C HIS A 21 10.18 0.18 0.51
N VAL A 22 9.27 -0.77 0.38
CA VAL A 22 9.16 -1.62 -0.82
C VAL A 22 8.87 -0.76 -2.04
N TYR A 23 7.89 0.16 -1.96
CA TYR A 23 7.57 1.08 -3.05
C TYR A 23 8.67 2.10 -3.34
N LEU A 24 9.40 2.57 -2.33
CA LEU A 24 10.58 3.40 -2.52
C LEU A 24 11.69 2.67 -3.30
N ALA A 25 11.91 1.40 -3.01
CA ALA A 25 12.88 0.58 -3.74
C ALA A 25 12.44 0.34 -5.19
N MET A 26 11.15 0.12 -5.43
CA MET A 26 10.56 0.01 -6.77
C MET A 26 10.70 1.32 -7.55
N GLN A 27 10.42 2.48 -6.93
CA GLN A 27 10.62 3.80 -7.50
C GLN A 27 12.08 3.99 -7.96
N ALA A 28 13.03 3.69 -7.08
CA ALA A 28 14.46 3.82 -7.39
C ALA A 28 14.88 2.92 -8.58
N TYR A 29 14.35 1.71 -8.67
CA TYR A 29 14.58 0.84 -9.83
C TYR A 29 13.96 1.43 -11.10
N ILE A 30 12.72 1.91 -11.07
CA ILE A 30 12.01 2.48 -12.22
C ILE A 30 12.73 3.71 -12.77
N SER A 31 13.32 4.54 -11.89
CA SER A 31 14.17 5.67 -12.30
C SER A 31 15.31 5.23 -13.22
N THR A 32 15.89 4.05 -13.02
CA THR A 32 16.94 3.51 -13.90
C THR A 32 16.45 3.12 -15.30
N LEU A 33 15.13 2.97 -15.47
CA LEU A 33 14.51 2.67 -16.77
C LEU A 33 14.20 3.93 -17.59
N GLY A 34 14.36 5.13 -17.02
CA GLY A 34 14.02 6.40 -17.66
C GLY A 34 12.51 6.63 -17.81
N LEU A 35 11.70 6.05 -16.92
CA LEU A 35 10.24 6.14 -16.90
C LEU A 35 9.78 7.10 -15.80
N GLU A 36 9.96 8.42 -16.04
CA GLU A 36 9.70 9.47 -15.05
C GLU A 36 8.25 9.50 -14.54
N GLY A 37 7.29 9.15 -15.39
CA GLY A 37 5.88 9.07 -15.00
C GLY A 37 5.59 7.93 -14.05
N PHE A 38 6.13 6.76 -14.29
CA PHE A 38 6.02 5.64 -13.36
C PHE A 38 6.84 5.85 -12.10
N GLU A 39 8.02 6.51 -12.18
CA GLU A 39 8.77 6.92 -11.00
C GLU A 39 7.92 7.81 -10.09
N ASN A 40 7.24 8.82 -10.65
CA ASN A 40 6.28 9.65 -9.92
C ASN A 40 5.14 8.81 -9.32
N TRP A 41 4.57 7.89 -10.08
CA TRP A 41 3.46 7.05 -9.66
C TRP A 41 3.82 6.20 -8.43
N PHE A 42 4.99 5.56 -8.43
CA PHE A 42 5.49 4.76 -7.31
C PHE A 42 5.96 5.64 -6.12
N GLY A 43 6.43 6.85 -6.38
CA GLY A 43 6.71 7.84 -5.32
C GLY A 43 5.44 8.25 -4.57
N ILE A 44 4.32 8.38 -5.26
CA ILE A 44 3.02 8.63 -4.63
C ILE A 44 2.56 7.41 -3.84
N GLN A 45 2.73 6.21 -4.35
CA GLN A 45 2.43 4.97 -3.60
C GLN A 45 3.20 4.93 -2.28
N TYR A 46 4.50 5.27 -2.28
CA TYR A 46 5.29 5.41 -1.05
C TYR A 46 4.65 6.38 -0.04
N GLU A 47 4.18 7.55 -0.49
CA GLU A 47 3.54 8.53 0.39
C GLU A 47 2.18 8.05 0.92
N GLU A 48 1.42 7.31 0.13
CA GLU A 48 0.14 6.72 0.53
C GLU A 48 0.33 5.68 1.63
N GLU A 49 1.31 4.79 1.51
CA GLU A 49 1.64 3.81 2.56
C GLU A 49 2.03 4.47 3.89
N LEU A 50 2.84 5.55 3.82
CA LEU A 50 3.17 6.32 5.03
C LEU A 50 1.93 7.00 5.63
N ALA A 51 0.99 7.45 4.79
CA ALA A 51 -0.26 8.03 5.27
C ALA A 51 -1.17 6.96 5.89
N HIS A 52 -1.22 5.74 5.34
CA HIS A 52 -1.87 4.58 5.95
C HIS A 52 -1.31 4.29 7.34
N ALA A 53 0.01 4.18 7.47
CA ALA A 53 0.67 3.96 8.75
C ALA A 53 0.33 5.05 9.78
N ARG A 54 0.36 6.32 9.38
CA ARG A 54 0.00 7.46 10.27
C ARG A 54 -1.45 7.39 10.75
N LYS A 55 -2.38 6.96 9.89
CA LYS A 55 -3.79 6.77 10.22
C LYS A 55 -3.96 5.65 11.27
N PHE A 56 -3.22 4.54 11.16
CA PHE A 56 -3.18 3.49 12.18
C PHE A 56 -2.62 4.01 13.51
N ILE A 57 -1.49 4.74 13.48
CA ILE A 57 -0.89 5.34 14.69
C ILE A 57 -1.92 6.22 15.41
N LYS A 58 -2.59 7.09 14.66
CA LYS A 58 -3.62 7.95 15.24
C LYS A 58 -4.74 7.15 15.88
N PHE A 59 -5.28 6.15 15.18
CA PHE A 59 -6.35 5.31 15.70
C PHE A 59 -5.95 4.58 17.00
N MET A 60 -4.74 4.01 17.04
CA MET A 60 -4.23 3.35 18.25
C MET A 60 -4.07 4.32 19.40
N ASN A 61 -3.52 5.51 19.16
CA ASN A 61 -3.35 6.55 20.18
C ASN A 61 -4.70 7.04 20.73
N ASP A 62 -5.68 7.30 19.84
CA ASP A 62 -7.03 7.73 20.22
C ASP A 62 -7.74 6.67 21.08
N ARG A 63 -7.31 5.40 20.99
CA ARG A 63 -7.85 4.26 21.73
C ARG A 63 -6.96 3.86 22.92
N ALA A 64 -5.98 4.70 23.31
CA ALA A 64 -5.00 4.46 24.37
C ALA A 64 -4.29 3.10 24.24
N ALA A 65 -4.07 2.63 23.00
CA ALA A 65 -3.27 1.44 22.71
C ALA A 65 -1.83 1.85 22.43
N ARG A 66 -0.88 1.04 22.92
CA ARG A 66 0.54 1.31 22.71
C ARG A 66 0.93 1.02 21.27
N VAL A 67 1.58 1.98 20.62
CA VAL A 67 2.25 1.81 19.35
C VAL A 67 3.69 1.35 19.56
N GLU A 68 4.10 0.31 18.85
CA GLU A 68 5.49 -0.17 18.83
C GLU A 68 5.99 -0.18 17.39
N ILE A 69 6.98 0.68 17.11
CA ILE A 69 7.65 0.72 15.81
C ILE A 69 8.74 -0.34 15.79
N ARG A 70 8.77 -1.15 14.72
CA ARG A 70 9.70 -2.26 14.52
C ARG A 70 10.61 -1.99 13.33
N GLY A 71 11.75 -2.68 13.27
CA GLY A 71 12.56 -2.76 12.07
C GLY A 71 11.93 -3.68 11.03
N PHE A 72 12.35 -3.55 9.79
CA PHE A 72 11.96 -4.39 8.66
C PHE A 72 13.18 -4.85 7.88
N GLU A 73 13.02 -5.86 7.03
CA GLU A 73 14.08 -6.40 6.20
C GLU A 73 14.40 -5.46 5.03
N THR A 74 15.59 -5.61 4.44
CA THR A 74 15.96 -4.88 3.23
C THR A 74 15.00 -5.24 2.11
N PRO A 75 14.32 -4.28 1.49
CA PRO A 75 13.40 -4.56 0.39
C PRO A 75 14.16 -5.07 -0.84
N ARG A 76 13.46 -5.78 -1.71
CA ARG A 76 13.97 -6.16 -3.02
C ARG A 76 14.25 -4.91 -3.85
N ASN A 77 15.48 -4.80 -4.42
CA ASN A 77 15.90 -3.64 -5.21
C ASN A 77 16.03 -3.94 -6.72
N GLU A 78 16.09 -5.22 -7.11
CA GLU A 78 16.33 -5.61 -8.49
C GLU A 78 15.10 -6.29 -9.09
N PHE A 79 14.69 -5.83 -10.26
CA PHE A 79 13.55 -6.35 -11.02
C PHE A 79 13.96 -6.53 -12.48
N LYS A 80 13.20 -7.30 -13.24
CA LYS A 80 13.50 -7.58 -14.66
C LYS A 80 12.87 -6.56 -15.60
N SER A 81 11.78 -5.92 -15.17
CA SER A 81 11.00 -4.99 -15.99
C SER A 81 9.97 -4.23 -15.15
N LEU A 82 9.39 -3.16 -15.71
CA LEU A 82 8.24 -2.48 -15.13
C LEU A 82 7.05 -3.44 -14.93
N LEU A 83 6.83 -4.36 -15.86
CA LEU A 83 5.75 -5.36 -15.72
C LEU A 83 5.95 -6.20 -14.46
N GLU A 84 7.15 -6.71 -14.22
CA GLU A 84 7.44 -7.49 -13.00
C GLU A 84 7.23 -6.64 -11.74
N VAL A 85 7.63 -5.36 -11.74
CA VAL A 85 7.37 -4.46 -10.62
C VAL A 85 5.88 -4.41 -10.31
N CYS A 86 5.03 -4.16 -11.32
CA CYS A 86 3.58 -4.10 -11.13
C CYS A 86 2.97 -5.46 -10.69
N GLU A 87 3.47 -6.58 -11.21
CA GLU A 87 3.01 -7.93 -10.81
C GLU A 87 3.39 -8.25 -9.35
N VAL A 88 4.58 -7.84 -8.91
CA VAL A 88 5.02 -7.95 -7.51
C VAL A 88 4.19 -7.02 -6.61
N SER A 89 3.89 -5.81 -7.06
CA SER A 89 3.02 -4.87 -6.33
C SER A 89 1.61 -5.45 -6.14
N LEU A 90 1.00 -6.00 -7.19
CA LEU A 90 -0.32 -6.63 -7.07
C LEU A 90 -0.31 -7.80 -6.07
N ALA A 91 0.74 -8.61 -6.07
CA ALA A 91 0.88 -9.69 -5.11
C ALA A 91 1.05 -9.17 -3.67
N HIS A 92 1.76 -8.05 -3.51
CA HIS A 92 1.93 -7.36 -2.23
C HIS A 92 0.59 -6.85 -1.70
N GLU A 93 -0.20 -6.12 -2.53
CA GLU A 93 -1.52 -5.60 -2.14
C GLU A 93 -2.50 -6.71 -1.75
N LYS A 94 -2.49 -7.84 -2.44
CA LYS A 94 -3.29 -9.01 -2.02
C LYS A 94 -2.90 -9.50 -0.62
N GLY A 95 -1.62 -9.45 -0.28
CA GLY A 95 -1.14 -9.75 1.08
C GLY A 95 -1.62 -8.72 2.11
N VAL A 96 -1.68 -7.43 1.76
CA VAL A 96 -2.28 -6.37 2.60
C VAL A 96 -3.76 -6.64 2.80
N THR A 97 -4.51 -6.96 1.73
CA THR A 97 -5.95 -7.31 1.79
C THR A 97 -6.21 -8.45 2.77
N GLU A 98 -5.42 -9.52 2.74
CA GLU A 98 -5.56 -10.65 3.68
C GLU A 98 -5.36 -10.22 5.12
N ARG A 99 -4.38 -9.34 5.38
CA ARG A 99 -4.09 -8.79 6.71
C ARG A 99 -5.22 -7.90 7.23
N ILE A 100 -5.75 -7.00 6.39
CA ILE A 100 -6.90 -6.16 6.72
C ILE A 100 -8.13 -7.00 7.03
N ASN A 101 -8.43 -8.02 6.22
CA ASN A 101 -9.53 -8.94 6.45
C ASN A 101 -9.38 -9.73 7.77
N ASN A 102 -8.15 -10.10 8.13
CA ASN A 102 -7.88 -10.73 9.42
C ASN A 102 -8.16 -9.78 10.59
N ILE A 103 -7.76 -8.50 10.49
CA ILE A 103 -8.06 -7.49 11.51
C ILE A 103 -9.57 -7.30 11.65
N MET A 104 -10.30 -7.21 10.52
CA MET A 104 -11.76 -7.13 10.51
C MET A 104 -12.41 -8.34 11.21
N SER A 105 -11.91 -9.53 10.94
CA SER A 105 -12.39 -10.77 11.59
C SER A 105 -12.18 -10.73 13.11
N ILE A 106 -11.00 -10.28 13.57
CA ILE A 106 -10.71 -10.11 15.00
C ILE A 106 -11.63 -9.04 15.61
N ALA A 107 -11.81 -7.90 14.92
CA ALA A 107 -12.67 -6.82 15.40
C ALA A 107 -14.14 -7.29 15.59
N HIS A 108 -14.64 -8.10 14.66
CA HIS A 108 -15.97 -8.74 14.79
C HIS A 108 -16.02 -9.73 15.95
N GLU A 109 -15.03 -10.60 16.10
CA GLU A 109 -14.93 -11.57 17.20
C GLU A 109 -15.03 -10.88 18.57
N VAL A 110 -14.29 -9.78 18.75
CA VAL A 110 -14.26 -9.04 20.02
C VAL A 110 -15.34 -7.96 20.13
N LYS A 111 -16.19 -7.79 19.10
CA LYS A 111 -17.28 -6.80 19.01
C LYS A 111 -16.79 -5.36 19.17
N ASP A 112 -15.61 -5.03 18.62
CA ASP A 112 -15.06 -3.67 18.62
C ASP A 112 -15.60 -2.88 17.41
N TYR A 113 -16.81 -2.33 17.55
CA TYR A 113 -17.49 -1.61 16.48
C TYR A 113 -16.74 -0.34 16.01
N ALA A 114 -15.94 0.28 16.88
CA ALA A 114 -15.12 1.41 16.48
C ALA A 114 -14.00 0.98 15.54
N ALA A 115 -13.38 -0.18 15.80
CA ALA A 115 -12.41 -0.75 14.89
C ALA A 115 -13.07 -1.20 13.58
N ILE A 116 -14.22 -1.87 13.64
CA ILE A 116 -14.95 -2.26 12.41
C ILE A 116 -15.24 -1.04 11.53
N SER A 117 -15.74 0.05 12.11
CA SER A 117 -16.01 1.29 11.38
C SER A 117 -14.74 1.93 10.80
N PHE A 118 -13.64 1.91 11.56
CA PHE A 118 -12.36 2.45 11.11
C PHE A 118 -11.75 1.63 9.96
N PHE A 119 -11.79 0.31 10.05
CA PHE A 119 -11.19 -0.59 9.05
C PHE A 119 -12.05 -0.74 7.79
N GLN A 120 -13.33 -0.33 7.80
CA GLN A 120 -14.16 -0.37 6.60
C GLN A 120 -13.53 0.43 5.45
N TRP A 121 -12.94 1.58 5.75
CA TRP A 121 -12.22 2.38 4.76
C TRP A 121 -11.04 1.60 4.13
N TYR A 122 -10.26 0.88 4.94
CA TYR A 122 -9.15 0.08 4.41
C TYR A 122 -9.62 -1.12 3.56
N VAL A 123 -10.78 -1.69 3.87
CA VAL A 123 -11.37 -2.74 3.03
C VAL A 123 -11.73 -2.18 1.65
N GLU A 124 -12.28 -0.97 1.59
CA GLU A 124 -12.62 -0.28 0.35
C GLU A 124 -11.36 0.14 -0.42
N GLU A 125 -10.35 0.66 0.28
CA GLU A 125 -9.05 1.04 -0.29
C GLU A 125 -8.36 -0.14 -0.96
N GLN A 126 -8.32 -1.31 -0.32
CA GLN A 126 -7.68 -2.49 -0.90
C GLN A 126 -8.35 -2.97 -2.20
N VAL A 127 -9.65 -2.74 -2.38
CA VAL A 127 -10.32 -3.00 -3.66
C VAL A 127 -9.78 -2.06 -4.75
N GLU A 128 -9.53 -0.79 -4.42
CA GLU A 128 -8.98 0.19 -5.34
C GLU A 128 -7.50 -0.12 -5.67
N GLU A 129 -6.69 -0.45 -4.66
CA GLU A 129 -5.28 -0.78 -4.84
C GLU A 129 -5.07 -1.99 -5.76
N GLU A 130 -5.80 -3.09 -5.53
CA GLU A 130 -5.71 -4.26 -6.40
C GLU A 130 -6.20 -3.96 -7.83
N ASP A 131 -7.27 -3.18 -8.00
CA ASP A 131 -7.80 -2.77 -9.30
C ASP A 131 -6.81 -1.88 -10.06
N ASN A 132 -6.16 -0.93 -9.37
CA ASN A 132 -5.17 -0.03 -9.96
C ASN A 132 -3.98 -0.80 -10.52
N PHE A 133 -3.38 -1.73 -9.75
CA PHE A 133 -2.28 -2.55 -10.25
C PHE A 133 -2.73 -3.54 -11.32
N GLY A 134 -3.92 -4.13 -11.20
CA GLY A 134 -4.49 -5.00 -12.22
C GLY A 134 -4.63 -4.30 -13.57
N LYS A 135 -5.24 -3.11 -13.57
CA LYS A 135 -5.38 -2.28 -14.78
C LYS A 135 -4.03 -1.83 -15.35
N MET A 136 -3.06 -1.52 -14.50
CA MET A 136 -1.71 -1.14 -14.93
C MET A 136 -1.03 -2.30 -15.65
N ILE A 137 -1.09 -3.51 -15.10
CA ILE A 137 -0.55 -4.73 -15.70
C ILE A 137 -1.18 -4.97 -17.09
N ASP A 138 -2.51 -4.87 -17.19
CA ASP A 138 -3.23 -5.08 -18.43
C ASP A 138 -2.83 -4.06 -19.51
N LYS A 139 -2.71 -2.78 -19.12
CA LYS A 139 -2.27 -1.71 -20.04
C LYS A 139 -0.83 -1.94 -20.52
N ILE A 140 0.10 -2.31 -19.64
CA ILE A 140 1.49 -2.59 -20.00
C ILE A 140 1.54 -3.76 -20.99
N LYS A 141 0.79 -4.84 -20.76
CA LYS A 141 0.71 -6.00 -21.66
C LYS A 141 0.10 -5.63 -23.02
N LEU A 142 -0.87 -4.73 -23.04
CA LEU A 142 -1.56 -4.30 -24.26
C LEU A 142 -0.69 -3.45 -25.17
N VAL A 143 0.03 -2.44 -24.60
CA VAL A 143 0.76 -1.45 -25.40
C VAL A 143 2.11 -1.94 -25.88
N LYS A 144 2.69 -2.93 -25.22
CA LYS A 144 4.07 -3.40 -25.44
C LYS A 144 5.06 -2.20 -25.39
N ASP A 145 6.25 -2.39 -25.92
CA ASP A 145 7.31 -1.36 -25.85
C ASP A 145 6.95 -0.07 -26.61
N ALA A 146 6.23 -0.19 -27.75
CA ALA A 146 5.92 0.96 -28.59
C ALA A 146 4.96 1.97 -27.95
N GLY A 147 4.09 1.53 -27.03
CA GLY A 147 3.14 2.40 -26.33
C GLY A 147 3.57 2.80 -24.92
N LEU A 148 4.70 2.29 -24.44
CA LEU A 148 5.13 2.49 -23.04
C LEU A 148 5.34 3.98 -22.70
N TYR A 149 5.87 4.76 -23.65
CA TYR A 149 6.03 6.21 -23.50
C TYR A 149 4.69 6.93 -23.22
N LEU A 150 3.60 6.51 -23.87
CA LEU A 150 2.28 7.12 -23.62
C LEU A 150 1.74 6.75 -22.25
N LEU A 151 1.92 5.50 -21.81
CA LEU A 151 1.54 5.07 -20.46
C LEU A 151 2.37 5.79 -19.39
N ASP A 152 3.65 5.99 -19.62
CA ASP A 152 4.52 6.74 -18.70
C ASP A 152 4.04 8.19 -18.56
N LYS A 153 3.69 8.84 -19.67
CA LYS A 153 3.12 10.18 -19.65
C LYS A 153 1.79 10.24 -18.89
N ASP A 154 0.92 9.22 -19.04
CA ASP A 154 -0.33 9.14 -18.30
C ASP A 154 -0.08 8.92 -16.80
N ALA A 155 0.90 8.09 -16.44
CA ALA A 155 1.29 7.82 -15.06
C ALA A 155 1.82 9.07 -14.34
N ALA A 156 2.47 9.98 -15.07
CA ALA A 156 2.95 11.27 -14.53
C ALA A 156 1.83 12.18 -14.03
N ALA A 157 0.58 11.96 -14.45
CA ALA A 157 -0.56 12.76 -14.05
C ALA A 157 -1.08 12.42 -12.64
N ARG A 158 -0.65 11.30 -12.03
CA ARG A 158 -1.04 10.93 -10.66
C ARG A 158 -0.53 11.99 -9.68
N VAL A 159 -1.38 12.36 -8.73
CA VAL A 159 -1.05 13.27 -7.62
C VAL A 159 -1.44 12.63 -6.30
N PHE A 160 -0.67 12.88 -5.27
CA PHE A 160 -1.01 12.43 -3.93
C PHE A 160 -2.28 13.12 -3.44
N VAL A 161 -3.25 12.32 -3.01
CA VAL A 161 -4.49 12.80 -2.39
C VAL A 161 -4.42 12.52 -0.89
N PRO A 162 -4.48 13.56 -0.02
CA PRO A 162 -4.45 13.35 1.42
C PRO A 162 -5.59 12.45 1.89
N ILE A 163 -5.25 11.43 2.67
CA ILE A 163 -6.23 10.49 3.22
C ILE A 163 -7.10 11.19 4.26
N PRO A 164 -8.43 10.98 4.26
CA PRO A 164 -9.32 11.56 5.25
C PRO A 164 -8.89 11.19 6.68
N ALA A 165 -8.87 12.19 7.57
CA ALA A 165 -8.47 11.99 8.97
C ALA A 165 -9.50 11.20 9.82
N LYS A 166 -10.66 10.86 9.24
CA LYS A 166 -11.74 10.09 9.88
C LYS A 166 -12.01 8.82 9.12
#